data_cbac2027ac7bac1c2ea61ae72b07bdbb
#
_entry.id   cbac2027ac7bac1c2ea61ae72b07bdbb
#
_cell.length_a   1.000
_cell.length_b   1.000
_cell.length_c   1.000
_cell.angle_alpha   90.00
_cell.angle_beta   90.00
_cell.angle_gamma   90.00
#
_symmetry.space_group_name_H-M   'P 1'
#
loop_
_entity.id
_entity.type
_entity.pdbx_description
1 polymer ?
#
loop_
_entity_poly.entity_id
_entity_poly.type
_entity_poly.pdbx_seq_one_letter_code
_entity_poly.pdbx_strand_id
1 'polypeptide(L)'
;MTNTLSNYFEIKKTLAFNPDITVYTDGSCVGNGKKNAVAGIGVFFGYDDPRNISQKISGKQTNNTAELKAVLKAIEILYNEINNKKNILIFTDSKYVILCCTSFGKKQDLNGWTKTIKNFHLVKKIYNLFKYNKNIKIKHIKAHTGKDDLHSKGNDMADKLAFEALGLPHKEKINKIYLNVPFSQKDDAKKLGAKWDRSKKKWFVLENNKNKDDLIQKYLII
;
A
#
# COMPACT_ATOMS: atom_id res chain seq x y z
N MET A 1 8.69 37.47 -32.08
CA MET A 1 8.63 37.26 -30.62
C MET A 1 7.79 36.01 -30.27
N THR A 2 8.05 34.86 -30.89
CA THR A 2 7.24 33.62 -30.73
C THR A 2 8.00 32.43 -30.11
N ASN A 3 9.21 32.71 -29.54
CA ASN A 3 10.07 31.61 -29.07
C ASN A 3 10.07 31.34 -27.54
N THR A 4 9.38 32.16 -26.74
CA THR A 4 9.47 32.06 -25.27
C THR A 4 8.53 31.05 -24.68
N LEU A 5 7.32 30.89 -25.23
CA LEU A 5 6.35 29.90 -24.74
C LEU A 5 6.71 28.47 -25.14
N SER A 6 7.17 28.26 -26.37
CA SER A 6 7.65 26.98 -26.86
C SER A 6 8.84 26.46 -26.03
N ASN A 7 9.84 27.35 -25.80
CA ASN A 7 10.98 27.01 -24.93
C ASN A 7 10.55 26.74 -23.48
N TYR A 8 9.55 27.47 -22.97
CA TYR A 8 9.03 27.22 -21.60
C TYR A 8 8.31 25.85 -21.49
N PHE A 9 7.55 25.45 -22.52
CA PHE A 9 6.93 24.13 -22.58
C PHE A 9 7.93 23.01 -22.82
N GLU A 10 8.97 23.20 -23.63
CA GLU A 10 10.07 22.26 -23.81
C GLU A 10 10.91 22.12 -22.53
N ILE A 11 11.24 23.24 -21.85
CA ILE A 11 11.93 23.21 -20.55
C ILE A 11 11.08 22.52 -19.49
N LYS A 12 9.74 22.72 -19.45
CA LYS A 12 8.85 21.95 -18.57
C LYS A 12 8.79 20.46 -18.91
N LYS A 13 8.88 20.10 -20.19
CA LYS A 13 8.90 18.71 -20.64
C LYS A 13 10.22 18.01 -20.27
N THR A 14 11.35 18.73 -20.34
CA THR A 14 12.68 18.26 -19.91
C THR A 14 12.83 18.20 -18.39
N LEU A 15 11.98 18.92 -17.62
CA LEU A 15 11.94 18.85 -16.15
C LEU A 15 10.92 17.84 -15.59
N ALA A 16 10.16 17.15 -16.45
CA ALA A 16 9.26 16.12 -16.03
C ALA A 16 10.07 14.90 -15.56
N PHE A 17 9.91 14.51 -14.28
CA PHE A 17 10.49 13.29 -13.76
C PHE A 17 9.87 12.08 -14.46
N ASN A 18 10.63 11.49 -15.38
CA ASN A 18 10.26 10.27 -16.08
C ASN A 18 10.94 9.09 -15.37
N PRO A 19 10.21 8.18 -14.73
CA PRO A 19 10.81 7.07 -14.03
C PRO A 19 11.32 6.00 -14.99
N ASP A 20 12.57 5.57 -14.79
CA ASP A 20 13.13 4.38 -15.44
C ASP A 20 12.63 3.11 -14.76
N ILE A 21 12.41 3.18 -13.44
CA ILE A 21 11.92 2.06 -12.63
C ILE A 21 10.79 2.56 -11.72
N THR A 22 9.71 1.83 -11.71
CA THR A 22 8.60 1.99 -10.77
C THR A 22 8.53 0.78 -9.84
N VAL A 23 8.35 1.03 -8.53
CA VAL A 23 8.26 -0.02 -7.52
C VAL A 23 7.16 0.34 -6.51
N TYR A 24 6.48 -0.69 -6.01
CA TYR A 24 5.40 -0.56 -5.02
C TYR A 24 5.85 -1.20 -3.71
N THR A 25 5.55 -0.54 -2.60
CA THR A 25 5.97 -0.99 -1.27
C THR A 25 4.83 -0.93 -0.29
N ASP A 26 4.73 -1.94 0.56
CA ASP A 26 3.75 -2.00 1.64
C ASP A 26 4.33 -2.70 2.87
N GLY A 27 3.75 -2.40 4.03
CA GLY A 27 4.09 -3.00 5.30
C GLY A 27 2.85 -3.51 6.03
N SER A 28 2.81 -4.79 6.35
CA SER A 28 1.71 -5.41 7.07
C SER A 28 2.10 -5.77 8.51
N CYS A 29 1.17 -5.60 9.46
CA CYS A 29 1.39 -5.99 10.86
C CYS A 29 0.12 -6.55 11.48
N VAL A 30 0.18 -7.80 11.91
CA VAL A 30 -0.88 -8.43 12.70
C VAL A 30 -0.58 -8.28 14.18
N GLY A 31 -1.61 -7.95 14.98
CA GLY A 31 -1.44 -7.69 16.40
C GLY A 31 -0.67 -6.41 16.72
N ASN A 32 -0.72 -5.40 15.83
CA ASN A 32 -0.05 -4.12 16.02
C ASN A 32 -0.31 -3.52 17.41
N GLY A 33 0.77 -3.17 18.13
CA GLY A 33 0.70 -2.70 19.52
C GLY A 33 0.61 -3.79 20.59
N LYS A 34 0.52 -5.07 20.21
CA LYS A 34 0.52 -6.21 21.15
C LYS A 34 1.92 -6.83 21.25
N LYS A 35 2.16 -7.56 22.36
CA LYS A 35 3.45 -8.24 22.62
C LYS A 35 3.80 -9.30 21.55
N ASN A 36 2.78 -9.94 20.98
CA ASN A 36 2.92 -10.97 19.95
C ASN A 36 2.69 -10.43 18.52
N ALA A 37 2.91 -9.14 18.31
CA ALA A 37 2.82 -8.56 16.98
C ALA A 37 3.85 -9.21 16.03
N VAL A 38 3.43 -9.45 14.79
CA VAL A 38 4.30 -9.93 13.70
C VAL A 38 4.10 -9.00 12.51
N ALA A 39 5.20 -8.56 11.91
CA ALA A 39 5.15 -7.64 10.79
C ALA A 39 6.01 -8.13 9.62
N GLY A 40 5.58 -7.81 8.41
CA GLY A 40 6.22 -8.17 7.15
C GLY A 40 6.23 -7.01 6.18
N ILE A 41 7.05 -7.13 5.16
CA ILE A 41 7.19 -6.17 4.07
C ILE A 41 6.91 -6.83 2.73
N GLY A 42 6.31 -6.06 1.84
CA GLY A 42 6.14 -6.38 0.44
C GLY A 42 6.83 -5.32 -0.43
N VAL A 43 7.60 -5.78 -1.41
CA VAL A 43 8.18 -4.94 -2.46
C VAL A 43 7.84 -5.58 -3.79
N PHE A 44 7.16 -4.85 -4.66
CA PHE A 44 6.67 -5.36 -5.95
C PHE A 44 7.17 -4.50 -7.11
N PHE A 45 7.89 -5.09 -8.04
CA PHE A 45 8.43 -4.47 -9.25
C PHE A 45 7.58 -4.79 -10.50
N GLY A 46 6.92 -5.94 -10.50
CA GLY A 46 6.13 -6.44 -11.60
C GLY A 46 5.82 -7.93 -11.42
N TYR A 47 4.93 -8.47 -12.24
CA TYR A 47 4.68 -9.92 -12.25
C TYR A 47 5.95 -10.65 -12.68
N ASP A 48 6.26 -11.74 -12.02
CA ASP A 48 7.42 -12.61 -12.26
C ASP A 48 8.80 -11.91 -12.16
N ASP A 49 8.85 -10.68 -11.61
CA ASP A 49 10.13 -10.00 -11.37
C ASP A 49 10.86 -10.65 -10.18
N PRO A 50 12.10 -11.16 -10.38
CA PRO A 50 12.85 -11.87 -9.33
C PRO A 50 13.25 -10.96 -8.16
N ARG A 51 13.12 -9.65 -8.28
CA ARG A 51 13.39 -8.67 -7.22
C ARG A 51 12.20 -8.51 -6.26
N ASN A 52 11.06 -9.13 -6.54
CA ASN A 52 9.90 -9.08 -5.64
C ASN A 52 10.25 -9.66 -4.27
N ILE A 53 9.82 -8.99 -3.21
CA ILE A 53 10.11 -9.36 -1.82
C ILE A 53 8.83 -9.58 -1.04
N SER A 54 8.80 -10.70 -0.32
CA SER A 54 7.88 -11.00 0.77
C SER A 54 8.73 -11.46 1.95
N GLN A 55 8.91 -10.62 2.98
CA GLN A 55 9.86 -10.88 4.06
C GLN A 55 9.35 -10.41 5.43
N LYS A 56 9.45 -11.25 6.47
CA LYS A 56 9.26 -10.83 7.87
C LYS A 56 10.32 -9.81 8.27
N ILE A 57 9.92 -8.82 9.07
CA ILE A 57 10.89 -7.88 9.62
C ILE A 57 11.46 -8.36 10.94
N SER A 58 12.70 -7.98 11.24
CA SER A 58 13.35 -8.13 12.54
C SER A 58 13.14 -6.90 13.42
N GLY A 59 13.29 -7.03 14.72
CA GLY A 59 13.18 -5.93 15.68
C GLY A 59 11.73 -5.51 15.95
N LYS A 60 11.46 -4.20 16.01
CA LYS A 60 10.15 -3.67 16.39
C LYS A 60 9.06 -4.03 15.39
N GLN A 61 8.04 -4.75 15.86
CA GLN A 61 6.92 -5.24 15.06
C GLN A 61 5.75 -4.25 15.11
N THR A 62 5.73 -3.28 14.20
CA THR A 62 4.61 -2.34 14.05
C THR A 62 4.36 -2.03 12.58
N ASN A 63 3.13 -1.65 12.24
CA ASN A 63 2.80 -1.26 10.87
C ASN A 63 3.75 -0.19 10.34
N ASN A 64 3.91 0.91 11.07
CA ASN A 64 4.80 2.00 10.65
C ASN A 64 6.27 1.57 10.48
N THR A 65 6.75 0.60 11.27
CA THR A 65 8.12 0.07 11.12
C THR A 65 8.23 -0.76 9.84
N ALA A 66 7.22 -1.58 9.54
CA ALA A 66 7.18 -2.40 8.33
C ALA A 66 7.15 -1.51 7.08
N GLU A 67 6.28 -0.51 7.06
CA GLU A 67 6.17 0.46 5.98
C GLU A 67 7.51 1.17 5.66
N LEU A 68 8.19 1.69 6.70
CA LEU A 68 9.51 2.30 6.51
C LEU A 68 10.53 1.30 5.98
N LYS A 69 10.53 0.06 6.49
CA LYS A 69 11.44 -0.99 6.06
C LYS A 69 11.16 -1.48 4.65
N ALA A 70 9.91 -1.48 4.19
CA ALA A 70 9.58 -1.83 2.80
C ALA A 70 10.24 -0.86 1.81
N VAL A 71 10.13 0.45 2.06
CA VAL A 71 10.78 1.46 1.22
C VAL A 71 12.30 1.36 1.30
N LEU A 72 12.86 1.17 2.50
CA LEU A 72 14.31 0.98 2.65
C LEU A 72 14.80 -0.26 1.90
N LYS A 73 14.01 -1.34 1.87
CA LYS A 73 14.34 -2.56 1.14
C LYS A 73 14.31 -2.35 -0.37
N ALA A 74 13.32 -1.62 -0.88
CA ALA A 74 13.28 -1.23 -2.29
C ALA A 74 14.53 -0.43 -2.70
N ILE A 75 14.93 0.54 -1.88
CA ILE A 75 16.14 1.35 -2.15
C ILE A 75 17.42 0.49 -2.06
N GLU A 76 17.49 -0.46 -1.13
CA GLU A 76 18.60 -1.41 -1.02
C GLU A 76 18.75 -2.27 -2.28
N ILE A 77 17.64 -2.82 -2.78
CA ILE A 77 17.61 -3.63 -4.02
C ILE A 77 18.08 -2.79 -5.22
N LEU A 78 17.66 -1.53 -5.27
CA LEU A 78 17.94 -0.61 -6.38
C LEU A 78 19.22 0.22 -6.20
N TYR A 79 20.12 -0.19 -5.29
CA TYR A 79 21.32 0.58 -4.97
C TYR A 79 22.19 0.91 -6.19
N ASN A 80 22.42 -0.06 -7.06
CA ASN A 80 23.22 0.12 -8.26
C ASN A 80 22.54 1.06 -9.28
N GLU A 81 21.24 0.90 -9.49
CA GLU A 81 20.43 1.71 -10.38
C GLU A 81 20.39 3.17 -9.91
N ILE A 82 20.26 3.38 -8.59
CA ILE A 82 20.28 4.71 -7.99
C ILE A 82 21.63 5.40 -8.20
N ASN A 83 22.73 4.68 -7.97
CA ASN A 83 24.08 5.21 -8.19
C ASN A 83 24.35 5.49 -9.67
N ASN A 84 23.81 4.70 -10.58
CA ASN A 84 23.82 4.92 -12.02
C ASN A 84 22.83 5.99 -12.49
N LYS A 85 22.25 6.77 -11.56
CA LYS A 85 21.35 7.90 -11.82
C LYS A 85 20.06 7.57 -12.54
N LYS A 86 19.61 6.30 -12.53
CA LYS A 86 18.27 5.95 -12.99
C LYS A 86 17.22 6.61 -12.11
N ASN A 87 16.16 7.11 -12.72
CA ASN A 87 15.02 7.71 -12.03
C ASN A 87 14.13 6.64 -11.42
N ILE A 88 14.02 6.62 -10.11
CA ILE A 88 13.23 5.65 -9.37
C ILE A 88 11.96 6.29 -8.83
N LEU A 89 10.81 5.70 -9.11
CA LEU A 89 9.52 6.09 -8.55
C LEU A 89 9.00 5.00 -7.62
N ILE A 90 8.89 5.33 -6.35
CA ILE A 90 8.34 4.44 -5.31
C ILE A 90 6.89 4.84 -5.03
N PHE A 91 5.98 3.88 -5.09
CA PHE A 91 4.60 4.05 -4.63
C PHE A 91 4.40 3.38 -3.27
N THR A 92 3.66 4.04 -2.39
CA THR A 92 3.21 3.52 -1.10
C THR A 92 1.87 4.14 -0.73
N ASP A 93 1.02 3.43 -0.02
CA ASP A 93 -0.22 3.99 0.55
C ASP A 93 -0.02 4.58 1.95
N SER A 94 1.20 4.45 2.50
CA SER A 94 1.56 4.98 3.81
C SER A 94 1.85 6.48 3.78
N LYS A 95 0.88 7.30 4.18
CA LYS A 95 1.09 8.74 4.39
C LYS A 95 2.20 9.02 5.41
N TYR A 96 2.36 8.14 6.41
CA TYR A 96 3.42 8.26 7.39
C TYR A 96 4.81 8.19 6.73
N VAL A 97 5.03 7.22 5.86
CA VAL A 97 6.31 7.10 5.12
C VAL A 97 6.54 8.32 4.23
N ILE A 98 5.53 8.76 3.49
CA ILE A 98 5.64 9.98 2.66
C ILE A 98 6.12 11.17 3.50
N LEU A 99 5.50 11.40 4.66
CA LEU A 99 5.91 12.49 5.56
C LEU A 99 7.34 12.29 6.07
N CYS A 100 7.73 11.07 6.42
CA CYS A 100 9.10 10.77 6.86
C CYS A 100 10.15 11.07 5.77
N CYS A 101 9.84 10.77 4.52
CA CYS A 101 10.71 11.05 3.37
C CYS A 101 10.76 12.54 3.00
N THR A 102 9.75 13.33 3.40
CA THR A 102 9.54 14.70 2.92
C THR A 102 9.48 15.73 4.07
N SER A 103 8.31 16.27 4.36
CA SER A 103 8.14 17.43 5.24
C SER A 103 8.51 17.16 6.69
N PHE A 104 8.11 16.01 7.24
CA PHE A 104 8.43 15.66 8.62
C PHE A 104 9.94 15.42 8.79
N GLY A 105 10.54 14.62 7.89
CA GLY A 105 11.99 14.37 7.90
C GLY A 105 12.79 15.67 7.74
N LYS A 106 12.37 16.55 6.80
CA LYS A 106 12.97 17.87 6.62
C LYS A 106 12.91 18.73 7.88
N LYS A 107 11.76 18.75 8.56
CA LYS A 107 11.60 19.49 9.83
C LYS A 107 12.54 18.94 10.91
N GLN A 108 12.71 17.62 11.04
CA GLN A 108 13.62 17.02 12.01
C GLN A 108 15.08 17.32 11.66
N ASP A 109 15.44 17.30 10.40
CA ASP A 109 16.78 17.60 9.89
C ASP A 109 17.17 19.07 10.19
N LEU A 110 16.27 20.03 9.91
CA LEU A 110 16.47 21.45 10.24
C LEU A 110 16.61 21.68 11.75
N ASN A 111 15.97 20.89 12.58
CA ASN A 111 16.08 20.94 14.04
C ASN A 111 17.26 20.09 14.58
N GLY A 112 18.21 19.68 13.75
CA GLY A 112 19.39 18.91 14.15
C GLY A 112 19.09 17.53 14.73
N TRP A 113 17.86 16.97 14.51
CA TRP A 113 17.44 15.67 15.04
C TRP A 113 17.46 15.59 16.58
N THR A 114 17.24 16.71 17.26
CA THR A 114 17.36 16.81 18.73
C THR A 114 16.20 16.18 19.49
N LYS A 115 15.03 16.04 18.85
CA LYS A 115 13.85 15.48 19.49
C LYS A 115 13.79 13.97 19.35
N THR A 116 13.46 13.28 20.43
CA THR A 116 13.14 11.86 20.39
C THR A 116 11.84 11.64 19.62
N ILE A 117 11.93 10.89 18.52
CA ILE A 117 10.79 10.53 17.68
C ILE A 117 10.68 9.01 17.55
N LYS A 118 9.45 8.53 17.30
CA LYS A 118 9.25 7.11 17.02
C LYS A 118 10.00 6.71 15.75
N ASN A 119 10.62 5.53 15.75
CA ASN A 119 11.40 4.98 14.62
C ASN A 119 12.56 5.88 14.16
N PHE A 120 13.17 6.63 15.08
CA PHE A 120 14.21 7.64 14.82
C PHE A 120 15.23 7.22 13.76
N HIS A 121 15.91 6.09 13.96
CA HIS A 121 16.97 5.63 13.05
C HIS A 121 16.45 5.36 11.64
N LEU A 122 15.26 4.76 11.51
CA LEU A 122 14.63 4.48 10.21
C LEU A 122 14.22 5.78 9.51
N VAL A 123 13.60 6.71 10.25
CA VAL A 123 13.15 8.01 9.71
C VAL A 123 14.35 8.85 9.25
N LYS A 124 15.42 8.92 10.06
CA LYS A 124 16.63 9.65 9.68
C LYS A 124 17.31 9.03 8.47
N LYS A 125 17.43 7.69 8.44
CA LYS A 125 18.02 6.96 7.31
C LYS A 125 17.25 7.21 6.01
N ILE A 126 15.91 7.03 6.05
CA ILE A 126 15.09 7.17 4.84
C ILE A 126 15.09 8.62 4.34
N TYR A 127 14.95 9.60 5.23
CA TYR A 127 15.01 11.00 4.85
C TYR A 127 16.34 11.36 4.15
N ASN A 128 17.47 10.92 4.70
CA ASN A 128 18.78 11.18 4.11
C ASN A 128 18.91 10.57 2.71
N LEU A 129 18.37 9.35 2.50
CA LEU A 129 18.38 8.72 1.18
C LEU A 129 17.64 9.58 0.14
N PHE A 130 16.46 10.11 0.48
CA PHE A 130 15.73 11.01 -0.41
C PHE A 130 16.35 12.42 -0.53
N LYS A 131 16.99 12.91 0.52
CA LYS A 131 17.69 14.20 0.53
C LYS A 131 18.86 14.21 -0.45
N TYR A 132 19.66 13.15 -0.45
CA TYR A 132 20.90 13.07 -1.21
C TYR A 132 20.76 12.42 -2.60
N ASN A 133 19.70 11.68 -2.87
CA ASN A 133 19.44 11.06 -4.17
C ASN A 133 18.20 11.68 -4.84
N LYS A 134 18.45 12.71 -5.67
CA LYS A 134 17.37 13.47 -6.33
C LYS A 134 16.64 12.69 -7.42
N ASN A 135 17.23 11.60 -7.87
CA ASN A 135 16.67 10.64 -8.80
C ASN A 135 15.72 9.61 -8.15
N ILE A 136 15.48 9.69 -6.82
CA ILE A 136 14.44 8.91 -6.15
C ILE A 136 13.26 9.82 -5.84
N LYS A 137 12.07 9.42 -6.23
CA LYS A 137 10.82 10.07 -5.83
C LYS A 137 9.86 9.06 -5.21
N ILE A 138 9.01 9.55 -4.30
CA ILE A 138 7.98 8.76 -3.66
C ILE A 138 6.62 9.42 -3.89
N LYS A 139 5.61 8.61 -4.21
CA LYS A 139 4.23 9.07 -4.41
C LYS A 139 3.27 8.25 -3.57
N HIS A 140 2.25 8.93 -3.05
CA HIS A 140 1.15 8.28 -2.38
C HIS A 140 0.21 7.65 -3.41
N ILE A 141 -0.21 6.42 -3.13
CA ILE A 141 -1.31 5.76 -3.83
C ILE A 141 -2.43 5.47 -2.82
N LYS A 142 -3.67 5.48 -3.27
CA LYS A 142 -4.80 5.13 -2.40
C LYS A 142 -4.94 3.61 -2.36
N ALA A 143 -4.93 3.04 -1.14
CA ALA A 143 -5.14 1.60 -0.94
C ALA A 143 -6.55 1.14 -1.34
N HIS A 144 -6.65 -0.13 -1.75
CA HIS A 144 -7.91 -0.86 -1.93
C HIS A 144 -8.98 -0.10 -2.72
N THR A 145 -8.60 0.55 -3.81
CA THR A 145 -9.55 1.32 -4.64
C THR A 145 -10.50 0.44 -5.44
N GLY A 146 -10.16 -0.83 -5.64
CA GLY A 146 -10.89 -1.75 -6.52
C GLY A 146 -10.79 -1.38 -8.01
N LYS A 147 -9.90 -0.42 -8.35
CA LYS A 147 -9.67 -0.02 -9.73
C LYS A 147 -8.76 -1.01 -10.46
N ASP A 148 -9.03 -1.19 -11.73
CA ASP A 148 -8.27 -2.09 -12.61
C ASP A 148 -7.10 -1.37 -13.32
N ASP A 149 -6.55 -0.30 -12.72
CA ASP A 149 -5.38 0.40 -13.25
C ASP A 149 -4.06 -0.21 -12.74
N LEU A 150 -2.99 0.02 -13.50
CA LEU A 150 -1.65 -0.51 -13.24
C LEU A 150 -1.15 -0.22 -11.82
N HIS A 151 -1.37 1.01 -11.34
CA HIS A 151 -0.84 1.41 -10.04
C HIS A 151 -1.63 0.82 -8.88
N SER A 152 -2.96 0.71 -9.00
CA SER A 152 -3.80 0.02 -8.02
C SER A 152 -3.42 -1.45 -7.90
N LYS A 153 -3.24 -2.15 -9.03
CA LYS A 153 -2.77 -3.55 -9.05
C LYS A 153 -1.40 -3.70 -8.41
N GLY A 154 -0.46 -2.80 -8.72
CA GLY A 154 0.88 -2.84 -8.14
C GLY A 154 0.87 -2.68 -6.62
N ASN A 155 0.05 -1.78 -6.09
CA ASN A 155 -0.13 -1.60 -4.65
C ASN A 155 -0.79 -2.82 -3.99
N ASP A 156 -1.84 -3.38 -4.61
CA ASP A 156 -2.50 -4.59 -4.10
C ASP A 156 -1.54 -5.79 -4.06
N MET A 157 -0.61 -5.88 -5.01
CA MET A 157 0.44 -6.93 -5.01
C MET A 157 1.47 -6.70 -3.90
N ALA A 158 1.89 -5.46 -3.63
CA ALA A 158 2.79 -5.16 -2.51
C ALA A 158 2.13 -5.50 -1.16
N ASP A 159 0.85 -5.14 -0.95
CA ASP A 159 0.05 -5.52 0.23
C ASP A 159 -0.01 -7.05 0.38
N LYS A 160 -0.31 -7.76 -0.72
CA LYS A 160 -0.33 -9.22 -0.73
C LYS A 160 1.00 -9.82 -0.29
N LEU A 161 2.12 -9.36 -0.85
CA LEU A 161 3.47 -9.83 -0.48
C LEU A 161 3.80 -9.52 0.98
N ALA A 162 3.42 -8.32 1.48
CA ALA A 162 3.61 -7.95 2.89
C ALA A 162 2.83 -8.84 3.84
N PHE A 163 1.60 -9.23 3.47
CA PHE A 163 0.78 -10.14 4.26
C PHE A 163 1.32 -11.59 4.20
N GLU A 164 1.68 -12.09 3.02
CA GLU A 164 2.28 -13.42 2.84
C GLU A 164 3.55 -13.60 3.68
N ALA A 165 4.34 -12.53 3.83
CA ALA A 165 5.51 -12.52 4.70
C ALA A 165 5.21 -12.92 6.15
N LEU A 166 3.98 -12.74 6.62
CA LEU A 166 3.60 -13.09 8.00
C LEU A 166 3.52 -14.61 8.22
N GLY A 167 3.43 -15.40 7.13
CA GLY A 167 3.24 -16.86 7.19
C GLY A 167 1.87 -17.24 7.77
N LEU A 168 0.92 -16.31 7.72
CA LEU A 168 -0.45 -16.55 8.13
C LEU A 168 -1.26 -17.02 6.93
N PRO A 169 -2.23 -17.93 7.12
CA PRO A 169 -3.12 -18.34 6.04
C PRO A 169 -3.82 -17.08 5.49
N HIS A 170 -3.73 -16.89 4.19
CA HIS A 170 -4.46 -15.83 3.51
C HIS A 170 -5.95 -16.04 3.82
N LYS A 171 -6.56 -15.12 4.54
CA LYS A 171 -8.03 -15.08 4.55
C LYS A 171 -8.40 -14.62 3.14
N GLU A 172 -8.77 -15.57 2.30
CA GLU A 172 -9.40 -15.23 1.03
C GLU A 172 -10.43 -14.13 1.29
N LYS A 173 -10.34 -13.04 0.54
CA LYS A 173 -11.41 -12.02 0.57
C LYS A 173 -12.66 -12.71 0.04
N ILE A 174 -13.44 -13.28 0.95
CA ILE A 174 -14.71 -13.89 0.58
C ILE A 174 -15.61 -12.75 0.12
N ASN A 175 -15.91 -12.75 -1.15
CA ASN A 175 -16.72 -11.72 -1.77
C ASN A 175 -18.09 -11.66 -1.09
N LYS A 176 -18.62 -10.42 -1.00
CA LYS A 176 -19.98 -10.17 -0.53
C LYS A 176 -20.91 -10.08 -1.73
N ILE A 177 -21.91 -10.92 -1.76
CA ILE A 177 -23.00 -10.83 -2.74
C ILE A 177 -24.15 -10.08 -2.06
N TYR A 178 -24.48 -8.91 -2.56
CA TYR A 178 -25.52 -8.06 -1.99
C TYR A 178 -26.92 -8.54 -2.41
N LEU A 179 -27.85 -8.48 -1.47
CA LEU A 179 -29.18 -9.04 -1.58
C LEU A 179 -30.25 -7.97 -1.28
N ASN A 180 -31.39 -8.05 -1.95
CA ASN A 180 -32.57 -7.21 -1.69
C ASN A 180 -33.56 -7.94 -0.78
N VAL A 181 -33.24 -8.00 0.51
CA VAL A 181 -34.06 -8.69 1.50
C VAL A 181 -35.14 -7.73 2.03
N PRO A 182 -36.43 -8.02 1.81
CA PRO A 182 -37.54 -7.25 2.40
C PRO A 182 -37.46 -7.28 3.92
N PHE A 183 -37.86 -6.19 4.57
CA PHE A 183 -37.81 -6.09 6.03
C PHE A 183 -38.58 -7.22 6.74
N SER A 184 -39.75 -7.61 6.19
CA SER A 184 -40.57 -8.73 6.70
C SER A 184 -39.86 -10.09 6.67
N GLN A 185 -38.85 -10.27 5.82
CA GLN A 185 -38.13 -11.53 5.61
C GLN A 185 -36.70 -11.51 6.18
N LYS A 186 -36.35 -10.47 6.92
CA LYS A 186 -34.97 -10.27 7.46
C LYS A 186 -34.51 -11.43 8.34
N ASP A 187 -35.41 -12.00 9.14
CA ASP A 187 -35.07 -13.03 10.10
C ASP A 187 -34.86 -14.41 9.42
N ASP A 188 -35.60 -14.67 8.35
CA ASP A 188 -35.36 -15.86 7.52
C ASP A 188 -34.06 -15.76 6.75
N ALA A 189 -33.75 -14.61 6.19
CA ALA A 189 -32.47 -14.37 5.53
C ALA A 189 -31.29 -14.54 6.52
N LYS A 190 -31.43 -14.05 7.77
CA LYS A 190 -30.41 -14.25 8.82
C LYS A 190 -30.20 -15.72 9.16
N LYS A 191 -31.28 -16.51 9.29
CA LYS A 191 -31.18 -17.95 9.54
C LYS A 191 -30.37 -18.68 8.47
N LEU A 192 -30.47 -18.22 7.22
CA LEU A 192 -29.66 -18.73 6.10
C LEU A 192 -28.25 -18.13 6.03
N GLY A 193 -27.89 -17.23 6.95
CA GLY A 193 -26.57 -16.66 7.08
C GLY A 193 -26.33 -15.32 6.38
N ALA A 194 -27.38 -14.64 5.93
CA ALA A 194 -27.30 -13.27 5.46
C ALA A 194 -26.92 -12.31 6.59
N LYS A 195 -26.10 -11.32 6.28
CA LYS A 195 -25.60 -10.30 7.21
C LYS A 195 -25.93 -8.88 6.70
N TRP A 196 -26.10 -7.95 7.63
CA TRP A 196 -26.37 -6.55 7.30
C TRP A 196 -25.08 -5.75 7.22
N ASP A 197 -24.82 -5.12 6.08
CA ASP A 197 -23.74 -4.16 5.91
C ASP A 197 -24.22 -2.75 6.27
N ARG A 198 -23.80 -2.26 7.42
CA ARG A 198 -24.20 -0.94 7.94
C ARG A 198 -23.72 0.21 7.05
N SER A 199 -22.57 0.07 6.41
CA SER A 199 -21.97 1.12 5.57
C SER A 199 -22.71 1.28 4.25
N LYS A 200 -23.13 0.18 3.64
CA LYS A 200 -23.89 0.16 2.37
C LYS A 200 -25.40 0.12 2.58
N LYS A 201 -25.86 -0.06 3.83
CA LYS A 201 -27.27 -0.23 4.16
C LYS A 201 -27.95 -1.31 3.30
N LYS A 202 -27.27 -2.45 3.13
CA LYS A 202 -27.73 -3.60 2.33
C LYS A 202 -27.46 -4.92 3.04
N TRP A 203 -28.29 -5.90 2.77
CA TRP A 203 -28.03 -7.29 3.14
C TRP A 203 -26.97 -7.86 2.21
N PHE A 204 -26.16 -8.80 2.70
CA PHE A 204 -25.21 -9.55 1.90
C PHE A 204 -25.07 -10.97 2.40
N VAL A 205 -24.67 -11.87 1.51
CA VAL A 205 -24.17 -13.21 1.83
C VAL A 205 -22.71 -13.33 1.40
N LEU A 206 -21.93 -14.09 2.12
CA LEU A 206 -20.56 -14.41 1.73
C LEU A 206 -20.58 -15.48 0.64
N GLU A 207 -19.71 -15.38 -0.34
CA GLU A 207 -19.61 -16.29 -1.49
C GLU A 207 -19.42 -17.76 -1.08
N ASN A 208 -18.77 -18.02 0.06
CA ASN A 208 -18.56 -19.36 0.61
C ASN A 208 -19.67 -19.83 1.59
N ASN A 209 -20.80 -19.12 1.70
CA ASN A 209 -21.90 -19.54 2.53
C ASN A 209 -22.62 -20.74 1.88
N LYS A 210 -22.87 -21.79 2.64
CA LYS A 210 -23.54 -23.02 2.16
C LYS A 210 -24.94 -22.80 1.59
N ASN A 211 -25.64 -21.77 2.06
CA ASN A 211 -26.99 -21.40 1.59
C ASN A 211 -26.95 -20.21 0.61
N LYS A 212 -25.78 -19.95 -0.01
CA LYS A 212 -25.59 -18.81 -0.92
C LYS A 212 -26.58 -18.82 -2.07
N ASP A 213 -26.72 -19.98 -2.72
CA ASP A 213 -27.53 -20.12 -3.92
C ASP A 213 -29.02 -19.92 -3.62
N ASP A 214 -29.51 -20.45 -2.49
CA ASP A 214 -30.90 -20.23 -2.02
C ASP A 214 -31.17 -18.75 -1.75
N LEU A 215 -30.20 -18.05 -1.12
CA LEU A 215 -30.33 -16.64 -0.83
C LEU A 215 -30.27 -15.79 -2.10
N ILE A 216 -29.45 -16.17 -3.07
CA ILE A 216 -29.35 -15.51 -4.37
C ILE A 216 -30.66 -15.71 -5.15
N GLN A 217 -31.14 -16.94 -5.26
CA GLN A 217 -32.40 -17.26 -5.96
C GLN A 217 -33.58 -16.47 -5.40
N LYS A 218 -33.62 -16.33 -4.05
CA LYS A 218 -34.74 -15.68 -3.36
C LYS A 218 -34.64 -14.14 -3.33
N TYR A 219 -33.40 -13.57 -3.30
CA TYR A 219 -33.18 -12.15 -2.99
C TYR A 219 -32.17 -11.45 -3.89
N LEU A 220 -31.71 -12.06 -5.00
CA LEU A 220 -30.80 -11.36 -5.88
C LEU A 220 -31.51 -10.16 -6.54
N ILE A 221 -30.84 -9.03 -6.55
CA ILE A 221 -31.29 -7.85 -7.33
C ILE A 221 -30.94 -8.16 -8.79
N ILE A 222 -31.96 -8.33 -9.64
CA ILE A 222 -31.79 -8.29 -11.08
C ILE A 222 -31.67 -6.83 -11.53
#